data_10af3dd85f91a988b4089bdc27cb7fb9
#
_entry.id   10af3dd85f91a988b4089bdc27cb7fb9
#
_cell.length_a   1.000
_cell.length_b   1.000
_cell.length_c   1.000
_cell.angle_alpha   90.00
_cell.angle_beta   90.00
_cell.angle_gamma   90.00
#
_symmetry.space_group_name_H-M   'P 1'
#
loop_
_entity.id
_entity.type
_entity.pdbx_description
1 polymer ?
#
loop_
_entity_poly.entity_id
_entity_poly.type
_entity_poly.pdbx_seq_one_letter_code
_entity_poly.pdbx_strand_id
1 'polypeptide(L)'
;MIRKSGIKQVLELDSGLSFRGLAFAQDPDISYVETDLDGLTEEKRVLAAALKDKYSLSLNSNFRLAAANALDKFQLQDAISHFKKEQAVAVVNEGLLPYLTTNEMETVAGNIKEILDQFGGIWITPDFSLKENYTEVSAQRIQVRDAIAELTGRRLHRSIFENKDHLFSFLHRMGLQAEVFNQLDLVSSVVSLRALHLPDGFLQKIKQKLNLWVITPS
;
A
#
# COMPACT_ATOMS: atom_id res chain seq x y z
N MET A 1 9.68 -6.22 5.18
CA MET A 1 9.37 -5.55 6.45
C MET A 1 8.41 -6.38 7.27
N ILE A 2 7.18 -6.68 6.85
CA ILE A 2 6.18 -7.44 7.60
C ILE A 2 6.75 -8.73 8.24
N ARG A 3 7.41 -9.59 7.45
CA ARG A 3 8.02 -10.83 8.00
C ARG A 3 9.11 -10.59 9.06
N LYS A 4 9.82 -9.44 8.97
CA LYS A 4 10.87 -9.08 9.95
C LYS A 4 10.30 -8.45 11.23
N SER A 5 9.12 -7.81 11.15
CA SER A 5 8.47 -7.23 12.33
C SER A 5 7.79 -8.26 13.22
N GLY A 6 7.59 -9.49 12.74
CA GLY A 6 6.81 -10.51 13.45
C GLY A 6 5.30 -10.29 13.43
N ILE A 7 4.80 -9.27 12.73
CA ILE A 7 3.37 -9.00 12.61
C ILE A 7 2.70 -10.10 11.80
N LYS A 8 1.60 -10.62 12.31
CA LYS A 8 0.86 -11.75 11.76
C LYS A 8 -0.50 -11.37 11.16
N GLN A 9 -0.94 -10.14 11.34
CA GLN A 9 -2.20 -9.62 10.79
C GLN A 9 -1.90 -8.51 9.80
N VAL A 10 -2.42 -8.63 8.59
CA VAL A 10 -2.18 -7.68 7.50
C VAL A 10 -3.50 -7.25 6.88
N LEU A 11 -3.70 -5.95 6.78
CA LEU A 11 -4.77 -5.31 6.01
C LEU A 11 -4.14 -4.59 4.82
N GLU A 12 -4.45 -4.99 3.60
CA GLU A 12 -4.04 -4.29 2.38
C GLU A 12 -5.21 -3.50 1.82
N LEU A 13 -5.03 -2.18 1.66
CA LEU A 13 -6.03 -1.26 1.12
C LEU A 13 -5.75 -1.04 -0.36
N ASP A 14 -6.81 -0.97 -1.18
CA ASP A 14 -6.71 -0.73 -2.63
C ASP A 14 -5.76 -1.74 -3.27
N SER A 15 -6.00 -3.02 -2.98
CA SER A 15 -5.07 -4.10 -3.32
C SER A 15 -4.96 -4.37 -4.84
N GLY A 16 -5.86 -3.80 -5.63
CA GLY A 16 -5.90 -3.98 -7.07
C GLY A 16 -5.79 -5.44 -7.48
N LEU A 17 -5.05 -5.71 -8.52
CA LEU A 17 -4.73 -7.08 -8.96
C LEU A 17 -3.37 -7.57 -8.39
N SER A 18 -2.89 -6.99 -7.27
CA SER A 18 -1.75 -7.54 -6.53
C SER A 18 -2.10 -8.94 -6.00
N PHE A 19 -1.17 -9.88 -6.13
CA PHE A 19 -1.28 -11.22 -5.54
C PHE A 19 -0.38 -11.38 -4.32
N ARG A 20 -0.09 -10.27 -3.64
CA ARG A 20 0.75 -10.25 -2.43
C ARG A 20 0.13 -11.08 -1.33
N GLY A 21 -1.18 -10.93 -1.10
CA GLY A 21 -1.90 -11.70 -0.10
C GLY A 21 -1.89 -13.20 -0.37
N LEU A 22 -2.00 -13.64 -1.63
CA LEU A 22 -1.86 -15.06 -1.99
C LEU A 22 -0.50 -15.62 -1.61
N ALA A 23 0.57 -14.83 -1.79
CA ALA A 23 1.93 -15.24 -1.41
C ALA A 23 2.12 -15.29 0.11
N PHE A 24 1.48 -14.40 0.86
CA PHE A 24 1.51 -14.40 2.33
C PHE A 24 0.62 -15.51 2.91
N ALA A 25 -0.50 -15.83 2.26
CA ALA A 25 -1.44 -16.86 2.69
C ALA A 25 -0.88 -18.29 2.67
N GLN A 26 0.29 -18.50 2.04
CA GLN A 26 1.01 -19.76 2.13
C GLN A 26 1.60 -19.99 3.54
N ASP A 27 1.73 -18.95 4.36
CA ASP A 27 2.09 -19.03 5.77
C ASP A 27 0.79 -19.09 6.61
N PRO A 28 0.48 -20.24 7.26
CA PRO A 28 -0.77 -20.40 7.99
C PRO A 28 -0.88 -19.49 9.22
N ASP A 29 0.22 -18.95 9.70
CA ASP A 29 0.26 -18.04 10.84
C ASP A 29 -0.09 -16.60 10.48
N ILE A 30 -0.12 -16.25 9.19
CA ILE A 30 -0.42 -14.89 8.74
C ILE A 30 -1.88 -14.79 8.34
N SER A 31 -2.63 -13.92 9.01
CA SER A 31 -3.98 -13.51 8.58
C SER A 31 -3.87 -12.32 7.65
N TYR A 32 -4.29 -12.48 6.40
CA TYR A 32 -4.17 -11.46 5.37
C TYR A 32 -5.54 -11.09 4.79
N VAL A 33 -5.89 -9.83 4.89
CA VAL A 33 -7.11 -9.26 4.29
C VAL A 33 -6.70 -8.28 3.20
N GLU A 34 -7.14 -8.53 1.99
CA GLU A 34 -7.06 -7.57 0.88
C GLU A 34 -8.41 -6.89 0.73
N THR A 35 -8.40 -5.56 0.61
CA THR A 35 -9.60 -4.77 0.37
C THR A 35 -9.48 -3.96 -0.91
N ASP A 36 -10.60 -3.80 -1.59
CA ASP A 36 -10.77 -2.93 -2.74
C ASP A 36 -12.26 -2.61 -2.92
N LEU A 37 -12.60 -1.78 -3.91
CA LEU A 37 -13.98 -1.55 -4.29
C LEU A 37 -14.63 -2.84 -4.82
N ASP A 38 -15.94 -2.95 -4.65
CA ASP A 38 -16.71 -4.18 -4.89
C ASP A 38 -16.43 -4.83 -6.25
N GLY A 39 -16.52 -4.05 -7.34
CA GLY A 39 -16.30 -4.59 -8.70
C GLY A 39 -14.92 -5.22 -8.88
N LEU A 40 -13.86 -4.56 -8.40
CA LEU A 40 -12.50 -5.06 -8.54
C LEU A 40 -12.22 -6.24 -7.59
N THR A 41 -12.84 -6.23 -6.41
CA THR A 41 -12.76 -7.35 -5.47
C THR A 41 -13.37 -8.62 -6.07
N GLU A 42 -14.49 -8.50 -6.78
CA GLU A 42 -15.14 -9.66 -7.43
C GLU A 42 -14.30 -10.21 -8.61
N GLU A 43 -13.76 -9.33 -9.47
CA GLU A 43 -12.83 -9.75 -10.52
C GLU A 43 -11.61 -10.48 -9.94
N LYS A 44 -11.03 -9.93 -8.89
CA LYS A 44 -9.88 -10.53 -8.21
C LYS A 44 -10.21 -11.89 -7.61
N ARG A 45 -11.43 -12.08 -7.08
CA ARG A 45 -11.89 -13.36 -6.53
C ARG A 45 -11.88 -14.46 -7.59
N VAL A 46 -12.35 -14.14 -8.81
CA VAL A 46 -12.33 -15.08 -9.94
C VAL A 46 -10.89 -15.43 -10.34
N LEU A 47 -10.00 -14.42 -10.42
CA LEU A 47 -8.60 -14.63 -10.76
C LEU A 47 -7.86 -15.43 -9.68
N ALA A 48 -8.10 -15.13 -8.41
CA ALA A 48 -7.49 -15.86 -7.30
C ALA A 48 -7.90 -17.34 -7.28
N ALA A 49 -9.17 -17.64 -7.57
CA ALA A 49 -9.66 -19.01 -7.71
C ALA A 49 -8.95 -19.75 -8.86
N ALA A 50 -8.84 -19.12 -10.03
CA ALA A 50 -8.15 -19.70 -11.17
C ALA A 50 -6.64 -19.96 -10.89
N LEU A 51 -5.96 -19.05 -10.19
CA LEU A 51 -4.57 -19.24 -9.78
C LEU A 51 -4.42 -20.35 -8.74
N LYS A 52 -5.33 -20.43 -7.77
CA LYS A 52 -5.38 -21.52 -6.79
C LYS A 52 -5.41 -22.87 -7.50
N ASP A 53 -6.33 -23.04 -8.44
CA ASP A 53 -6.51 -24.31 -9.15
C ASP A 53 -5.29 -24.63 -10.03
N LYS A 54 -4.81 -23.63 -10.79
CA LYS A 54 -3.67 -23.82 -11.72
C LYS A 54 -2.36 -24.18 -11.02
N TYR A 55 -2.11 -23.57 -9.85
CA TYR A 55 -0.84 -23.72 -9.14
C TYR A 55 -0.96 -24.56 -7.85
N SER A 56 -2.11 -25.17 -7.61
CA SER A 56 -2.40 -25.98 -6.41
C SER A 56 -2.07 -25.23 -5.10
N LEU A 57 -2.41 -23.93 -5.05
CA LEU A 57 -2.14 -23.09 -3.89
C LEU A 57 -3.08 -23.46 -2.73
N SER A 58 -2.52 -23.58 -1.53
CA SER A 58 -3.33 -23.69 -0.32
C SER A 58 -3.86 -22.31 0.05
N LEU A 59 -5.11 -22.01 -0.30
CA LEU A 59 -5.81 -20.85 0.26
C LEU A 59 -6.44 -21.27 1.58
N ASN A 60 -5.76 -20.99 2.65
CA ASN A 60 -6.23 -21.23 4.00
C ASN A 60 -7.30 -20.17 4.38
N SER A 61 -8.06 -20.43 5.42
CA SER A 61 -9.07 -19.51 5.97
C SER A 61 -8.50 -18.17 6.47
N ASN A 62 -7.18 -18.05 6.48
CA ASN A 62 -6.41 -16.88 6.87
C ASN A 62 -6.27 -15.82 5.76
N PHE A 63 -6.69 -16.11 4.52
CA PHE A 63 -6.73 -15.14 3.42
C PHE A 63 -8.16 -14.76 3.07
N ARG A 64 -8.42 -13.46 2.98
CA ARG A 64 -9.75 -12.92 2.64
C ARG A 64 -9.64 -11.80 1.63
N LEU A 65 -10.59 -11.80 0.69
CA LEU A 65 -10.87 -10.67 -0.19
C LEU A 65 -12.18 -10.04 0.29
N ALA A 66 -12.14 -8.77 0.70
CA ALA A 66 -13.28 -8.04 1.21
C ALA A 66 -13.52 -6.77 0.39
N ALA A 67 -14.77 -6.54 -0.01
CA ALA A 67 -15.14 -5.26 -0.60
C ALA A 67 -15.17 -4.20 0.51
N ALA A 68 -14.28 -3.19 0.42
CA ALA A 68 -14.26 -2.08 1.36
C ALA A 68 -13.63 -0.85 0.75
N ASN A 69 -14.29 0.30 0.92
CA ASN A 69 -13.74 1.60 0.55
C ASN A 69 -12.83 2.10 1.67
N ALA A 70 -11.59 2.46 1.35
CA ALA A 70 -10.63 2.99 2.32
C ALA A 70 -11.09 4.28 3.03
N LEU A 71 -12.05 5.00 2.44
CA LEU A 71 -12.70 6.18 3.02
C LEU A 71 -13.79 5.83 4.05
N ASP A 72 -14.25 4.59 4.08
CA ASP A 72 -15.34 4.14 4.97
C ASP A 72 -14.79 3.28 6.11
N LYS A 73 -14.68 3.88 7.30
CA LYS A 73 -14.15 3.19 8.47
C LYS A 73 -14.98 1.97 8.91
N PHE A 74 -16.29 1.99 8.69
CA PHE A 74 -17.13 0.87 9.08
C PHE A 74 -16.89 -0.34 8.19
N GLN A 75 -16.74 -0.14 6.89
CA GLN A 75 -16.37 -1.20 5.96
C GLN A 75 -14.98 -1.77 6.28
N LEU A 76 -14.00 -0.92 6.62
CA LEU A 76 -12.68 -1.38 7.05
C LEU A 76 -12.74 -2.20 8.35
N GLN A 77 -13.49 -1.74 9.34
CA GLN A 77 -13.67 -2.47 10.60
C GLN A 77 -14.36 -3.82 10.40
N ASP A 78 -15.37 -3.89 9.52
CA ASP A 78 -16.04 -5.15 9.17
C ASP A 78 -15.05 -6.11 8.48
N ALA A 79 -14.26 -5.63 7.53
CA ALA A 79 -13.26 -6.44 6.82
C ALA A 79 -12.27 -7.13 7.78
N ILE A 80 -11.87 -6.44 8.86
CA ILE A 80 -10.90 -6.94 9.86
C ILE A 80 -11.57 -7.46 11.15
N SER A 81 -12.89 -7.64 11.17
CA SER A 81 -13.65 -8.04 12.36
C SER A 81 -13.15 -9.33 13.04
N HIS A 82 -12.45 -10.17 12.29
CA HIS A 82 -11.86 -11.43 12.78
C HIS A 82 -10.42 -11.27 13.29
N PHE A 83 -9.81 -10.10 13.19
CA PHE A 83 -8.48 -9.86 13.73
C PHE A 83 -8.48 -9.92 15.25
N LYS A 84 -7.39 -10.45 15.81
CA LYS A 84 -7.21 -10.58 17.25
C LYS A 84 -6.66 -9.27 17.82
N LYS A 85 -7.37 -8.69 18.78
CA LYS A 85 -7.02 -7.38 19.37
C LYS A 85 -5.65 -7.36 20.07
N GLU A 86 -5.18 -8.51 20.50
CA GLU A 86 -3.89 -8.66 21.18
C GLU A 86 -2.70 -8.79 20.22
N GLN A 87 -2.97 -8.75 18.91
CA GLN A 87 -1.94 -8.88 17.88
C GLN A 87 -1.86 -7.62 17.04
N ALA A 88 -0.64 -7.14 16.85
CA ALA A 88 -0.37 -5.97 16.01
C ALA A 88 -0.79 -6.21 14.55
N VAL A 89 -1.19 -5.13 13.86
CA VAL A 89 -1.57 -5.13 12.45
C VAL A 89 -0.55 -4.39 11.59
N ALA A 90 -0.29 -4.89 10.39
CA ALA A 90 0.35 -4.13 9.34
C ALA A 90 -0.72 -3.66 8.35
N VAL A 91 -0.97 -2.36 8.27
CA VAL A 91 -1.78 -1.78 7.20
C VAL A 91 -0.86 -1.46 6.03
N VAL A 92 -1.23 -1.88 4.82
CA VAL A 92 -0.42 -1.69 3.60
C VAL A 92 -1.29 -1.06 2.52
N ASN A 93 -0.75 -0.10 1.80
CA ASN A 93 -1.33 0.34 0.53
C ASN A 93 -0.23 0.68 -0.48
N GLU A 94 -0.55 0.52 -1.75
CA GLU A 94 0.32 0.89 -2.87
C GLU A 94 -0.56 1.32 -4.05
N GLY A 95 -0.43 2.58 -4.47
CA GLY A 95 -1.20 3.15 -5.57
C GLY A 95 -2.51 3.83 -5.16
N LEU A 96 -2.85 3.89 -3.87
CA LEU A 96 -4.08 4.50 -3.35
C LEU A 96 -3.99 6.03 -3.23
N LEU A 97 -2.99 6.51 -2.48
CA LEU A 97 -2.95 7.92 -2.07
C LEU A 97 -2.84 8.93 -3.22
N PRO A 98 -2.20 8.61 -4.36
CA PRO A 98 -2.15 9.53 -5.51
C PRO A 98 -3.52 9.87 -6.13
N TYR A 99 -4.54 9.06 -5.89
CA TYR A 99 -5.91 9.29 -6.39
C TYR A 99 -6.77 10.13 -5.44
N LEU A 100 -6.29 10.40 -4.23
CA LEU A 100 -7.06 11.06 -3.19
C LEU A 100 -6.80 12.57 -3.15
N THR A 101 -7.85 13.32 -2.87
CA THR A 101 -7.74 14.72 -2.45
C THR A 101 -7.11 14.81 -1.05
N THR A 102 -6.69 16.00 -0.64
CA THR A 102 -6.13 16.21 0.71
C THR A 102 -7.10 15.75 1.80
N ASN A 103 -8.38 16.11 1.69
CA ASN A 103 -9.39 15.72 2.68
C ASN A 103 -9.64 14.20 2.71
N GLU A 104 -9.66 13.55 1.53
CA GLU A 104 -9.77 12.10 1.46
C GLU A 104 -8.53 11.41 2.06
N MET A 105 -7.34 11.97 1.83
CA MET A 105 -6.10 11.45 2.43
C MET A 105 -6.11 11.59 3.96
N GLU A 106 -6.62 12.71 4.50
CA GLU A 106 -6.83 12.89 5.94
C GLU A 106 -7.82 11.84 6.49
N THR A 107 -8.91 11.58 5.75
CA THR A 107 -9.88 10.54 6.13
C THR A 107 -9.24 9.15 6.18
N VAL A 108 -8.50 8.76 5.13
CA VAL A 108 -7.80 7.46 5.09
C VAL A 108 -6.76 7.36 6.21
N ALA A 109 -5.95 8.41 6.42
CA ALA A 109 -4.96 8.42 7.50
C ALA A 109 -5.62 8.30 8.88
N GLY A 110 -6.77 8.95 9.08
CA GLY A 110 -7.58 8.83 10.30
C GLY A 110 -8.13 7.43 10.50
N ASN A 111 -8.69 6.82 9.47
CA ASN A 111 -9.18 5.44 9.51
C ASN A 111 -8.07 4.44 9.85
N ILE A 112 -6.90 4.60 9.22
CA ILE A 112 -5.73 3.77 9.51
C ILE A 112 -5.26 3.98 10.95
N LYS A 113 -5.21 5.23 11.41
CA LYS A 113 -4.84 5.53 12.80
C LYS A 113 -5.76 4.85 13.80
N GLU A 114 -7.10 4.90 13.60
CA GLU A 114 -8.05 4.21 14.47
C GLU A 114 -7.75 2.69 14.53
N ILE A 115 -7.40 2.06 13.41
CA ILE A 115 -7.00 0.64 13.37
C ILE A 115 -5.70 0.42 14.16
N LEU A 116 -4.69 1.28 13.96
CA LEU A 116 -3.42 1.17 14.69
C LEU A 116 -3.57 1.44 16.18
N ASP A 117 -4.47 2.34 16.60
CA ASP A 117 -4.78 2.59 18.01
C ASP A 117 -5.46 1.36 18.67
N GLN A 118 -6.26 0.63 17.90
CA GLN A 118 -6.99 -0.56 18.38
C GLN A 118 -6.10 -1.80 18.53
N PHE A 119 -5.18 -2.03 17.57
CA PHE A 119 -4.40 -3.26 17.49
C PHE A 119 -2.91 -3.06 17.77
N GLY A 120 -2.41 -1.84 17.72
CA GLY A 120 -0.99 -1.56 17.56
C GLY A 120 -0.49 -1.92 16.17
N GLY A 121 0.78 -1.63 15.89
CA GLY A 121 1.40 -2.06 14.63
C GLY A 121 1.86 -0.90 13.76
N ILE A 122 1.81 -1.09 12.43
CA ILE A 122 2.44 -0.17 11.48
C ILE A 122 1.59 0.03 10.22
N TRP A 123 1.70 1.22 9.63
CA TRP A 123 1.23 1.50 8.28
C TRP A 123 2.43 1.59 7.32
N ILE A 124 2.39 0.85 6.21
CA ILE A 124 3.46 0.79 5.22
C ILE A 124 2.92 1.28 3.87
N THR A 125 3.54 2.32 3.31
CA THR A 125 3.15 2.85 2.00
C THR A 125 4.33 3.46 1.23
N PRO A 126 4.43 3.27 -0.09
CA PRO A 126 5.33 4.02 -0.96
C PRO A 126 4.70 5.31 -1.51
N ASP A 127 3.43 5.58 -1.25
CA ASP A 127 2.59 6.50 -2.02
C ASP A 127 2.84 7.98 -1.75
N PHE A 128 3.50 8.33 -0.65
CA PHE A 128 3.82 9.73 -0.37
C PHE A 128 4.90 10.24 -1.32
N SER A 129 4.46 10.99 -2.30
CA SER A 129 5.32 11.63 -3.26
C SER A 129 5.64 13.05 -2.83
N LEU A 130 6.90 13.45 -2.92
CA LEU A 130 7.37 14.79 -2.59
C LEU A 130 7.68 15.57 -3.86
N LYS A 131 7.29 16.84 -3.95
CA LYS A 131 7.56 17.69 -5.12
C LYS A 131 9.05 17.85 -5.37
N GLU A 132 9.85 17.93 -4.31
CA GLU A 132 11.30 18.00 -4.40
C GLU A 132 11.95 16.84 -5.19
N ASN A 133 11.26 15.70 -5.27
CA ASN A 133 11.71 14.53 -6.02
C ASN A 133 11.34 14.55 -7.51
N TYR A 134 10.58 15.56 -7.96
CA TYR A 134 10.08 15.68 -9.33
C TYR A 134 10.71 16.89 -10.03
N THR A 135 11.89 16.75 -10.58
CA THR A 135 12.57 17.81 -11.33
C THR A 135 12.04 18.00 -12.74
N GLU A 136 11.53 16.94 -13.36
CA GLU A 136 10.93 17.00 -14.72
C GLU A 136 9.85 15.93 -14.90
N VAL A 137 8.74 16.31 -15.51
CA VAL A 137 7.68 15.37 -15.92
C VAL A 137 7.78 15.19 -17.43
N SER A 138 8.18 14.01 -17.90
CA SER A 138 8.19 13.72 -19.33
C SER A 138 6.79 13.78 -19.93
N ALA A 139 6.68 14.15 -21.22
CA ALA A 139 5.40 14.17 -21.94
C ALA A 139 4.68 12.82 -21.87
N GLN A 140 5.41 11.72 -21.92
CA GLN A 140 4.85 10.36 -21.78
C GLN A 140 4.17 10.14 -20.42
N ARG A 141 4.75 10.62 -19.32
CA ARG A 141 4.13 10.52 -17.99
C ARG A 141 2.86 11.35 -17.88
N ILE A 142 2.81 12.49 -18.56
CA ILE A 142 1.60 13.32 -18.64
C ILE A 142 0.51 12.53 -19.37
N GLN A 143 0.80 11.95 -20.53
CA GLN A 143 -0.16 11.15 -21.31
C GLN A 143 -0.69 9.95 -20.53
N VAL A 144 0.18 9.18 -19.86
CA VAL A 144 -0.24 8.04 -19.03
C VAL A 144 -1.16 8.51 -17.90
N ARG A 145 -0.82 9.61 -17.24
CA ARG A 145 -1.64 10.15 -16.16
C ARG A 145 -3.00 10.63 -16.64
N ASP A 146 -3.04 11.29 -17.80
CA ASP A 146 -4.29 11.77 -18.38
C ASP A 146 -5.18 10.60 -18.82
N ALA A 147 -4.60 9.53 -19.40
CA ALA A 147 -5.31 8.30 -19.71
C ALA A 147 -5.88 7.61 -18.44
N ILE A 148 -5.10 7.55 -17.35
CA ILE A 148 -5.59 7.02 -16.07
C ILE A 148 -6.74 7.89 -15.55
N ALA A 149 -6.63 9.23 -15.62
CA ALA A 149 -7.69 10.12 -15.18
C ALA A 149 -8.98 9.94 -15.97
N GLU A 150 -8.88 9.70 -17.28
CA GLU A 150 -10.00 9.41 -18.15
C GLU A 150 -10.67 8.07 -17.81
N LEU A 151 -9.87 7.02 -17.58
CA LEU A 151 -10.37 5.68 -17.25
C LEU A 151 -11.00 5.60 -15.86
N THR A 152 -10.44 6.30 -14.89
CA THR A 152 -10.87 6.21 -13.47
C THR A 152 -11.86 7.30 -13.07
N GLY A 153 -12.05 8.32 -13.91
CA GLY A 153 -12.79 9.53 -13.55
C GLY A 153 -12.13 10.36 -12.44
N ARG A 154 -10.91 10.02 -12.03
CA ARG A 154 -10.14 10.68 -10.96
C ARG A 154 -8.82 11.21 -11.51
N ARG A 155 -8.55 12.50 -11.26
CA ARG A 155 -7.24 13.06 -11.58
C ARG A 155 -6.22 12.58 -10.56
N LEU A 156 -5.12 11.97 -11.07
CA LEU A 156 -3.97 11.72 -10.22
C LEU A 156 -3.44 13.06 -9.69
N HIS A 157 -3.52 13.26 -8.39
CA HIS A 157 -2.96 14.43 -7.75
C HIS A 157 -1.43 14.33 -7.80
N ARG A 158 -0.79 15.41 -8.29
CA ARG A 158 0.64 15.57 -8.08
C ARG A 158 0.87 15.63 -6.58
N SER A 159 2.07 15.22 -6.16
CA SER A 159 2.46 15.29 -4.76
C SER A 159 1.88 16.53 -4.07
N ILE A 160 1.09 16.28 -3.04
CA ILE A 160 0.50 17.32 -2.17
C ILE A 160 1.60 17.92 -1.29
N PHE A 161 2.67 17.14 -1.03
CA PHE A 161 3.74 17.53 -0.11
C PHE A 161 4.90 18.16 -0.86
N GLU A 162 5.32 19.36 -0.45
CA GLU A 162 6.47 20.06 -1.03
C GLU A 162 7.77 19.30 -0.76
N ASN A 163 7.95 18.87 0.48
CA ASN A 163 9.14 18.21 1.00
C ASN A 163 8.78 17.29 2.19
N LYS A 164 9.79 16.66 2.80
CA LYS A 164 9.62 15.79 3.95
C LYS A 164 9.02 16.50 5.17
N ASP A 165 9.44 17.72 5.44
CA ASP A 165 8.98 18.47 6.63
C ASP A 165 7.47 18.76 6.53
N HIS A 166 6.98 19.08 5.33
CA HIS A 166 5.55 19.25 5.08
C HIS A 166 4.78 17.94 5.32
N LEU A 167 5.29 16.80 4.85
CA LEU A 167 4.70 15.48 5.09
C LEU A 167 4.73 15.12 6.59
N PHE A 168 5.85 15.30 7.27
CA PHE A 168 5.94 15.02 8.71
C PHE A 168 4.99 15.90 9.51
N SER A 169 4.84 17.17 9.15
CA SER A 169 3.86 18.06 9.78
C SER A 169 2.42 17.58 9.58
N PHE A 170 2.09 17.05 8.39
CA PHE A 170 0.79 16.43 8.11
C PHE A 170 0.57 15.21 9.01
N LEU A 171 1.51 14.26 9.03
CA LEU A 171 1.42 13.05 9.84
C LEU A 171 1.29 13.37 11.33
N HIS A 172 2.09 14.31 11.82
CA HIS A 172 2.03 14.75 13.23
C HIS A 172 0.65 15.32 13.60
N ARG A 173 0.03 16.15 12.73
CA ARG A 173 -1.35 16.63 12.96
C ARG A 173 -2.37 15.50 13.03
N MET A 174 -2.11 14.38 12.32
CA MET A 174 -2.94 13.17 12.35
C MET A 174 -2.61 12.26 13.55
N GLY A 175 -1.67 12.65 14.44
CA GLY A 175 -1.22 11.81 15.54
C GLY A 175 -0.39 10.61 15.09
N LEU A 176 0.37 10.78 14.00
CA LEU A 176 1.21 9.77 13.38
C LEU A 176 2.65 10.27 13.26
N GLN A 177 3.59 9.34 13.24
CA GLN A 177 5.00 9.59 12.94
C GLN A 177 5.52 8.58 11.92
N ALA A 178 6.56 8.94 11.18
CA ALA A 178 7.07 8.08 10.11
C ALA A 178 8.58 7.94 10.12
N GLU A 179 9.03 6.74 9.78
CA GLU A 179 10.39 6.45 9.34
C GLU A 179 10.43 6.23 7.84
N VAL A 180 11.53 6.64 7.21
CA VAL A 180 11.72 6.53 5.76
C VAL A 180 12.79 5.51 5.46
N PHE A 181 12.44 4.55 4.61
CA PHE A 181 13.37 3.54 4.11
C PHE A 181 13.50 3.68 2.60
N ASN A 182 14.68 3.37 2.07
CA ASN A 182 14.83 3.25 0.64
C ASN A 182 14.41 1.84 0.20
N GLN A 183 13.51 1.74 -0.77
CA GLN A 183 13.04 0.44 -1.24
C GLN A 183 14.17 -0.45 -1.76
N LEU A 184 15.18 0.13 -2.44
CA LEU A 184 16.29 -0.64 -2.99
C LEU A 184 17.25 -1.18 -1.91
N ASP A 185 17.34 -0.53 -0.75
CA ASP A 185 18.15 -1.04 0.36
C ASP A 185 17.50 -2.28 1.03
N LEU A 186 16.18 -2.40 0.89
CA LEU A 186 15.42 -3.54 1.41
C LEU A 186 15.41 -4.73 0.45
N VAL A 187 15.80 -4.52 -0.80
CA VAL A 187 15.65 -5.50 -1.89
C VAL A 187 16.99 -5.79 -2.53
N SER A 188 17.92 -6.37 -1.77
CA SER A 188 19.24 -6.78 -2.27
C SER A 188 19.21 -7.86 -3.37
N SER A 189 18.03 -8.36 -3.75
CA SER A 189 17.87 -9.47 -4.69
C SER A 189 16.65 -9.38 -5.62
N VAL A 190 16.26 -8.17 -6.09
CA VAL A 190 15.22 -8.09 -7.13
C VAL A 190 15.74 -8.70 -8.41
N VAL A 191 15.32 -9.95 -8.69
CA VAL A 191 15.71 -10.72 -9.88
C VAL A 191 15.43 -9.93 -11.16
N SER A 192 14.29 -9.23 -11.22
CA SER A 192 13.90 -8.40 -12.36
C SER A 192 14.85 -7.23 -12.61
N LEU A 193 15.40 -6.58 -11.58
CA LEU A 193 16.38 -5.50 -11.76
C LEU A 193 17.72 -6.02 -12.27
N ARG A 194 18.13 -7.22 -11.87
CA ARG A 194 19.32 -7.88 -12.41
C ARG A 194 19.16 -8.25 -13.88
N ALA A 195 17.96 -8.71 -14.27
CA ALA A 195 17.66 -9.09 -15.64
C ALA A 195 17.63 -7.90 -16.62
N LEU A 196 17.35 -6.69 -16.12
CA LEU A 196 17.25 -5.47 -16.94
C LEU A 196 18.60 -4.85 -17.32
N HIS A 197 19.73 -5.31 -16.76
CA HIS A 197 21.08 -4.77 -17.01
C HIS A 197 21.13 -3.24 -17.03
N LEU A 198 20.47 -2.60 -16.06
CA LEU A 198 20.36 -1.14 -16.00
C LEU A 198 21.71 -0.50 -15.70
N PRO A 199 22.06 0.63 -16.33
CA PRO A 199 23.28 1.36 -16.04
C PRO A 199 23.35 1.78 -14.55
N ASP A 200 24.51 1.70 -13.92
CA ASP A 200 24.71 2.05 -12.50
C ASP A 200 24.22 3.46 -12.15
N GLY A 201 24.42 4.43 -13.02
CA GLY A 201 23.93 5.81 -12.82
C GLY A 201 22.40 5.92 -12.86
N PHE A 202 21.69 5.01 -13.52
CA PHE A 202 20.24 4.97 -13.56
C PHE A 202 19.67 4.43 -12.25
N LEU A 203 20.26 3.38 -11.70
CA LEU A 203 19.87 2.82 -10.39
C LEU A 203 20.06 3.84 -9.27
N GLN A 204 21.13 4.62 -9.28
CA GLN A 204 21.38 5.69 -8.30
C GLN A 204 20.29 6.78 -8.35
N LYS A 205 19.88 7.21 -9.55
CA LYS A 205 18.81 8.21 -9.72
C LYS A 205 17.45 7.70 -9.28
N ILE A 206 17.15 6.41 -9.53
CA ILE A 206 15.90 5.78 -9.07
C ILE A 206 15.92 5.62 -7.55
N LYS A 207 17.06 5.23 -6.98
CA LYS A 207 17.23 5.01 -5.55
C LYS A 207 16.73 6.19 -4.72
N GLN A 208 17.07 7.41 -5.12
CA GLN A 208 16.68 8.63 -4.40
C GLN A 208 15.16 8.88 -4.38
N LYS A 209 14.40 8.24 -5.28
CA LYS A 209 12.94 8.46 -5.47
C LYS A 209 12.07 7.33 -4.91
N LEU A 210 12.67 6.20 -4.55
CA LEU A 210 11.97 5.02 -4.09
C LEU A 210 11.92 4.98 -2.55
N ASN A 211 11.13 5.87 -1.98
CA ASN A 211 10.87 5.88 -0.55
C ASN A 211 9.80 4.86 -0.18
N LEU A 212 9.98 4.23 0.97
CA LEU A 212 8.98 3.44 1.65
C LEU A 212 8.80 4.04 3.03
N TRP A 213 7.58 4.42 3.35
CA TRP A 213 7.23 5.05 4.61
C TRP A 213 6.67 4.00 5.55
N VAL A 214 7.20 3.94 6.75
CA VAL A 214 6.70 3.11 7.85
C VAL A 214 6.20 4.05 8.93
N ILE A 215 4.92 3.98 9.22
CA ILE A 215 4.19 4.96 9.99
C ILE A 215 3.61 4.26 11.21
N THR A 216 3.71 4.90 12.36
CA THR A 216 3.17 4.45 13.64
C THR A 216 2.38 5.57 14.30
N PRO A 217 1.48 5.29 15.25
CA PRO A 217 0.95 6.30 16.15
C PRO A 217 2.09 7.02 16.89
N SER A 218 1.93 8.35 17.09
CA SER A 218 2.90 9.18 17.79
C SER A 218 2.72 9.14 19.32
#